data_ce0320be5a4e81a7dbe44bbada36db82
#
_entry.id   ce0320be5a4e81a7dbe44bbada36db82
#
_cell.length_a   1.000
_cell.length_b   1.000
_cell.length_c   1.000
_cell.angle_alpha   90.00
_cell.angle_beta   90.00
_cell.angle_gamma   90.00
#
_symmetry.space_group_name_H-M   'P 1'
#
loop_
_entity.id
_entity.type
_entity.pdbx_description
1 polymer ?
#
loop_
_entity_poly.entity_id
_entity_poly.type
_entity_poly.pdbx_seq_one_letter_code
_entity_poly.pdbx_strand_id
1 'polypeptide(L)'
;MTGVKETTQSQDGLEAKAFKDIKDVYGSVKAFAADGIMYWQGDKLHIGVKDPKNKQKLADAIAADKDIPAESIYVQKSTYSYDDYKNFMSQAEKIYKATEATNATVATEPDYLNEKVVLTVSSISKETQNNLDKALGSALRIVIQ
;
A
#
# COMPACT_ATOMS: atom_id res chain seq x y z
N MET A 1 -15.02 11.37 27.01
CA MET A 1 -15.31 11.72 26.11
C MET A 1 -14.47 12.04 25.04
N THR A 2 -13.45 12.18 25.21
CA THR A 2 -12.50 12.62 24.21
C THR A 2 -11.63 11.52 23.65
N GLY A 3 -11.71 10.29 24.17
CA GLY A 3 -10.81 9.21 23.79
C GLY A 3 -10.78 8.90 22.30
N VAL A 4 -11.95 8.74 21.69
CA VAL A 4 -12.03 8.40 20.25
C VAL A 4 -11.52 9.58 19.41
N LYS A 5 -11.91 10.78 19.77
CA LYS A 5 -11.49 11.97 19.04
C LYS A 5 -9.99 12.19 19.18
N GLU A 6 -9.45 11.99 20.36
CA GLU A 6 -8.00 12.11 20.57
C GLU A 6 -7.22 11.08 19.78
N THR A 7 -7.72 9.84 19.73
CA THR A 7 -7.07 8.77 18.95
C THR A 7 -7.04 9.12 17.46
N THR A 8 -8.16 9.62 16.92
CA THR A 8 -8.22 10.04 15.52
C THR A 8 -7.25 11.17 15.24
N GLN A 9 -7.20 12.16 16.13
CA GLN A 9 -6.26 13.28 15.99
C GLN A 9 -4.82 12.80 16.09
N SER A 10 -4.54 11.83 16.97
CA SER A 10 -3.20 11.26 17.10
C SER A 10 -2.76 10.56 15.84
N GLN A 11 -3.66 9.81 15.18
CA GLN A 11 -3.33 9.13 13.93
C GLN A 11 -3.09 10.13 12.82
N ASP A 12 -3.97 11.11 12.65
CA ASP A 12 -3.80 12.15 11.65
C ASP A 12 -2.52 12.94 11.89
N GLY A 13 -2.25 13.27 13.14
CA GLY A 13 -1.04 13.98 13.51
C GLY A 13 0.21 13.17 13.24
N LEU A 14 0.18 11.88 13.52
CA LEU A 14 1.31 10.99 13.29
C LEU A 14 1.59 10.86 11.80
N GLU A 15 0.54 10.71 10.98
CA GLU A 15 0.72 10.66 9.52
C GLU A 15 1.33 11.95 8.98
N ALA A 16 0.88 13.10 9.48
CA ALA A 16 1.42 14.38 9.06
C ALA A 16 2.90 14.50 9.38
N LYS A 17 3.30 14.05 10.56
CA LYS A 17 4.72 14.05 10.96
C LYS A 17 5.53 13.10 10.11
N ALA A 18 4.99 11.93 9.81
CA ALA A 18 5.64 10.96 8.93
C ALA A 18 5.82 11.54 7.53
N PHE A 19 4.81 12.19 6.99
CA PHE A 19 4.89 12.80 5.66
C PHE A 19 5.90 13.93 5.61
N LYS A 20 6.04 14.69 6.69
CA LYS A 20 7.08 15.72 6.75
C LYS A 20 8.47 15.10 6.58
N ASP A 21 8.74 14.03 7.31
CA ASP A 21 10.03 13.34 7.23
C ASP A 21 10.22 12.67 5.87
N ILE A 22 9.15 12.12 5.30
CA ILE A 22 9.17 11.55 3.95
C ILE A 22 9.55 12.61 2.93
N LYS A 23 8.95 13.80 3.01
CA LYS A 23 9.29 14.89 2.10
C LYS A 23 10.74 15.33 2.26
N ASP A 24 11.25 15.33 3.48
CA ASP A 24 12.63 15.70 3.73
C ASP A 24 13.60 14.71 3.08
N VAL A 25 13.29 13.42 3.13
CA VAL A 25 14.14 12.38 2.55
C VAL A 25 13.99 12.29 1.03
N TYR A 26 12.74 12.33 0.53
CA TYR A 26 12.44 12.08 -0.88
C TYR A 26 12.28 13.35 -1.73
N GLY A 27 12.04 14.47 -1.10
CA GLY A 27 11.75 15.73 -1.80
C GLY A 27 10.28 15.94 -2.10
N SER A 28 9.51 14.88 -2.26
CA SER A 28 8.07 14.98 -2.52
C SER A 28 7.36 13.67 -2.14
N VAL A 29 6.05 13.75 -1.96
CA VAL A 29 5.23 12.56 -1.74
C VAL A 29 5.18 11.69 -3.00
N LYS A 30 5.21 12.33 -4.18
CA LYS A 30 5.22 11.61 -5.46
C LYS A 30 6.46 10.72 -5.59
N ALA A 31 7.62 11.24 -5.19
CA ALA A 31 8.85 10.45 -5.21
C ALA A 31 8.77 9.27 -4.25
N PHE A 32 8.18 9.47 -3.09
CA PHE A 32 7.96 8.39 -2.13
C PHE A 32 7.02 7.32 -2.70
N ALA A 33 5.97 7.72 -3.41
CA ALA A 33 5.01 6.78 -3.98
C ALA A 33 5.66 5.79 -4.97
N ALA A 34 6.76 6.19 -5.59
CA ALA A 34 7.51 5.31 -6.49
C ALA A 34 8.39 4.30 -5.74
N ASP A 35 8.60 4.47 -4.43
CA ASP A 35 9.53 3.67 -3.65
C ASP A 35 8.91 3.05 -2.39
N GLY A 36 7.75 3.51 -1.95
CA GLY A 36 7.22 3.08 -0.68
C GLY A 36 5.71 3.03 -0.58
N ILE A 37 5.28 2.58 0.59
CA ILE A 37 3.87 2.52 1.00
C ILE A 37 3.77 2.91 2.47
N MET A 38 2.55 3.19 2.90
CA MET A 38 2.27 3.46 4.31
C MET A 38 0.90 2.86 4.65
N TYR A 39 0.81 2.18 5.78
CA TYR A 39 -0.45 1.61 6.24
C TYR A 39 -0.47 1.48 7.75
N TRP A 40 -1.67 1.44 8.32
CA TRP A 40 -1.86 1.24 9.75
C TRP A 40 -2.08 -0.23 10.07
N GLN A 41 -1.46 -0.68 11.15
CA GLN A 41 -1.76 -1.98 11.72
C GLN A 41 -2.00 -1.74 13.20
N GLY A 42 -3.28 -1.78 13.60
CA GLY A 42 -3.66 -1.37 14.93
C GLY A 42 -3.36 0.11 15.15
N ASP A 43 -2.60 0.42 16.17
CA ASP A 43 -2.22 1.80 16.48
C ASP A 43 -0.81 2.15 16.01
N LYS A 44 -0.22 1.28 15.17
CA LYS A 44 1.13 1.48 14.65
C LYS A 44 1.10 1.82 13.17
N LEU A 45 1.90 2.80 12.79
CA LEU A 45 2.04 3.19 11.39
C LEU A 45 3.23 2.47 10.80
N HIS A 46 3.01 1.74 9.72
CA HIS A 46 4.05 1.02 9.01
C HIS A 46 4.38 1.75 7.72
N ILE A 47 5.67 1.98 7.49
CA ILE A 47 6.16 2.56 6.24
C ILE A 47 7.06 1.54 5.59
N GLY A 48 6.64 1.05 4.42
CA GLY A 48 7.43 0.09 3.65
C GLY A 48 8.22 0.81 2.58
N VAL A 49 9.48 0.44 2.40
CA VAL A 49 10.38 1.10 1.44
C VAL A 49 11.12 0.03 0.65
N LYS A 50 11.16 0.19 -0.68
CA LYS A 50 11.83 -0.76 -1.58
C LYS A 50 13.34 -0.61 -1.56
N ASP A 51 13.83 0.61 -1.66
CA ASP A 51 15.26 0.90 -1.75
C ASP A 51 15.90 0.88 -0.36
N PRO A 52 16.88 -0.01 -0.11
CA PRO A 52 17.50 -0.11 1.22
C PRO A 52 18.15 1.18 1.70
N LYS A 53 18.71 1.98 0.80
CA LYS A 53 19.34 3.24 1.18
C LYS A 53 18.31 4.26 1.63
N ASN A 54 17.22 4.37 0.90
CA ASN A 54 16.12 5.27 1.28
C ASN A 54 15.44 4.80 2.55
N LYS A 55 15.29 3.48 2.71
CA LYS A 55 14.76 2.90 3.93
C LYS A 55 15.56 3.34 5.14
N GLN A 56 16.89 3.25 5.05
CA GLN A 56 17.78 3.64 6.15
C GLN A 56 17.70 5.14 6.42
N LYS A 57 17.70 5.95 5.37
CA LYS A 57 17.58 7.40 5.51
C LYS A 57 16.29 7.79 6.21
N LEU A 58 15.18 7.16 5.81
CA LEU A 58 13.88 7.46 6.41
C LEU A 58 13.81 6.97 7.85
N ALA A 59 14.32 5.78 8.12
CA ALA A 59 14.38 5.25 9.49
C ALA A 59 15.18 6.17 10.40
N ASP A 60 16.31 6.67 9.92
CA ASP A 60 17.14 7.60 10.69
C ASP A 60 16.42 8.92 10.92
N ALA A 61 15.75 9.46 9.91
CA ALA A 61 15.02 10.72 10.03
C ALA A 61 13.89 10.61 11.05
N ILE A 62 13.15 9.51 11.02
CA ILE A 62 12.04 9.29 11.94
C ILE A 62 12.56 9.08 13.37
N ALA A 63 13.64 8.32 13.52
CA ALA A 63 14.23 8.09 14.84
C ALA A 63 14.76 9.39 15.46
N ALA A 64 15.24 10.32 14.63
CA ALA A 64 15.74 11.61 15.10
C ALA A 64 14.64 12.65 15.34
N ASP A 65 13.43 12.38 14.87
CA ASP A 65 12.31 13.33 14.99
C ASP A 65 11.69 13.23 16.38
N LYS A 66 11.91 14.27 17.17
CA LYS A 66 11.44 14.30 18.56
C LYS A 66 9.93 14.43 18.67
N ASP A 67 9.27 14.85 17.60
CA ASP A 67 7.82 15.00 17.58
C ASP A 67 7.09 13.66 17.35
N ILE A 68 7.84 12.62 16.99
CA ILE A 68 7.28 11.28 16.76
C ILE A 68 7.54 10.41 17.98
N PRO A 69 6.48 9.92 18.63
CA PRO A 69 6.65 9.02 19.78
C PRO A 69 7.41 7.75 19.38
N ALA A 70 8.30 7.31 20.26
CA ALA A 70 9.07 6.09 20.04
C ALA A 70 8.12 4.90 19.80
N GLU A 71 8.49 4.04 18.87
CA GLU A 71 7.75 2.82 18.57
C GLU A 71 6.36 3.02 17.97
N SER A 72 6.03 4.25 17.56
CA SER A 72 4.74 4.51 16.92
C SER A 72 4.80 4.30 15.40
N ILE A 73 5.99 4.38 14.80
CA ILE A 73 6.20 4.19 13.36
C ILE A 73 7.29 3.14 13.15
N TYR A 74 6.99 2.18 12.28
CA TYR A 74 7.95 1.16 11.87
C TYR A 74 8.31 1.38 10.41
N VAL A 75 9.60 1.56 10.13
CA VAL A 75 10.12 1.63 8.76
C VAL A 75 10.66 0.26 8.41
N GLN A 76 10.12 -0.35 7.38
CA GLN A 76 10.40 -1.74 7.02
C GLN A 76 10.61 -1.89 5.52
N LYS A 77 11.15 -3.03 5.11
CA LYS A 77 11.31 -3.34 3.69
C LYS A 77 9.95 -3.63 3.06
N SER A 78 9.75 -3.15 1.83
CA SER A 78 8.56 -3.46 1.05
C SER A 78 8.98 -4.01 -0.31
N THR A 79 8.24 -4.98 -0.82
CA THR A 79 8.47 -5.51 -2.17
C THR A 79 7.91 -4.56 -3.21
N TYR A 80 6.80 -3.89 -2.91
CA TYR A 80 6.07 -3.05 -3.85
C TYR A 80 5.85 -1.64 -3.28
N SER A 81 5.78 -0.65 -4.18
CA SER A 81 5.44 0.73 -3.86
C SER A 81 3.98 1.01 -4.18
N TYR A 82 3.48 2.19 -3.78
CA TYR A 82 2.14 2.64 -4.18
C TYR A 82 1.95 2.57 -5.69
N ASP A 83 2.95 3.01 -6.45
CA ASP A 83 2.86 3.00 -7.91
C ASP A 83 2.77 1.57 -8.45
N ASP A 84 3.50 0.63 -7.84
CA ASP A 84 3.42 -0.78 -8.21
C ASP A 84 2.00 -1.33 -8.00
N TYR A 85 1.42 -1.09 -6.83
CA TYR A 85 0.06 -1.55 -6.53
C TYR A 85 -0.96 -0.95 -7.48
N LYS A 86 -0.81 0.34 -7.78
CA LYS A 86 -1.69 1.02 -8.71
C LYS A 86 -1.63 0.40 -10.10
N ASN A 87 -0.42 0.07 -10.57
CA ASN A 87 -0.24 -0.57 -11.86
C ASN A 87 -0.83 -1.99 -11.87
N PHE A 88 -0.63 -2.75 -10.81
CA PHE A 88 -1.19 -4.10 -10.71
C PHE A 88 -2.72 -4.06 -10.71
N MET A 89 -3.32 -3.13 -9.97
CA MET A 89 -4.76 -2.98 -9.96
C MET A 89 -5.31 -2.63 -11.34
N SER A 90 -4.65 -1.72 -12.04
CA SER A 90 -5.04 -1.34 -13.39
C SER A 90 -4.94 -2.51 -14.36
N GLN A 91 -3.84 -3.28 -14.29
CA GLN A 91 -3.66 -4.46 -15.14
C GLN A 91 -4.71 -5.52 -14.85
N ALA A 92 -4.99 -5.77 -13.57
CA ALA A 92 -5.98 -6.78 -13.19
C ALA A 92 -7.37 -6.44 -13.75
N GLU A 93 -7.78 -5.19 -13.61
CA GLU A 93 -9.06 -4.76 -14.15
C GLU A 93 -9.12 -4.86 -15.67
N LYS A 94 -8.08 -4.44 -16.36
CA LYS A 94 -8.02 -4.50 -17.82
C LYS A 94 -8.10 -5.92 -18.34
N ILE A 95 -7.34 -6.82 -17.73
CA ILE A 95 -7.35 -8.24 -18.14
C ILE A 95 -8.72 -8.84 -17.87
N TYR A 96 -9.29 -8.58 -16.71
CA TYR A 96 -10.60 -9.12 -16.39
C TYR A 96 -11.66 -8.63 -17.38
N LYS A 97 -11.70 -7.33 -17.66
CA LYS A 97 -12.70 -6.76 -18.56
C LYS A 97 -12.50 -7.20 -20.01
N ALA A 98 -11.25 -7.47 -20.41
CA ALA A 98 -10.96 -7.91 -21.77
C ALA A 98 -11.41 -9.35 -22.03
N THR A 99 -11.38 -10.21 -21.01
CA THR A 99 -11.67 -11.63 -21.16
C THR A 99 -13.03 -12.05 -20.63
N GLU A 100 -13.62 -11.24 -19.75
CA GLU A 100 -15.00 -11.48 -19.28
C GLU A 100 -15.93 -10.52 -20.01
N ALA A 101 -16.77 -11.08 -20.86
CA ALA A 101 -17.58 -10.27 -21.77
C ALA A 101 -18.90 -9.82 -21.14
N THR A 102 -18.92 -9.49 -19.88
CA THR A 102 -20.20 -9.22 -19.22
C THR A 102 -20.13 -7.98 -18.33
N ASN A 103 -21.28 -7.65 -17.77
CA ASN A 103 -21.42 -6.59 -16.77
C ASN A 103 -21.02 -7.09 -15.38
N ALA A 104 -20.11 -8.06 -15.31
CA ALA A 104 -19.67 -8.60 -14.03
C ALA A 104 -19.03 -7.51 -13.17
N THR A 105 -19.36 -7.51 -11.90
CA THR A 105 -18.79 -6.57 -10.96
C THR A 105 -17.33 -6.93 -10.69
N VAL A 106 -16.47 -5.94 -10.73
CA VAL A 106 -15.05 -6.13 -10.45
C VAL A 106 -14.59 -4.99 -9.53
N ALA A 107 -13.83 -5.34 -8.53
CA ALA A 107 -13.23 -4.37 -7.62
C ALA A 107 -11.80 -4.80 -7.33
N THR A 108 -10.91 -3.82 -7.19
CA THR A 108 -9.52 -4.07 -6.82
C THR A 108 -9.16 -3.23 -5.61
N GLU A 109 -8.34 -3.80 -4.74
CA GLU A 109 -7.81 -3.07 -3.61
C GLU A 109 -6.45 -3.62 -3.24
N PRO A 110 -5.56 -2.80 -2.68
CA PRO A 110 -4.27 -3.27 -2.22
C PRO A 110 -4.39 -3.89 -0.83
N ASP A 111 -3.63 -4.94 -0.60
CA ASP A 111 -3.42 -5.51 0.73
C ASP A 111 -1.94 -5.34 1.04
N TYR A 112 -1.59 -4.22 1.66
CA TYR A 112 -0.20 -3.86 1.91
C TYR A 112 0.46 -4.81 2.90
N LEU A 113 -0.30 -5.30 3.88
CA LEU A 113 0.23 -6.20 4.90
C LEU A 113 0.71 -7.51 4.29
N ASN A 114 -0.06 -8.08 3.36
CA ASN A 114 0.25 -9.36 2.73
C ASN A 114 0.93 -9.21 1.38
N GLU A 115 1.15 -7.98 0.94
CA GLU A 115 1.78 -7.65 -0.33
C GLU A 115 1.06 -8.27 -1.52
N LYS A 116 -0.25 -8.03 -1.59
CA LYS A 116 -1.13 -8.54 -2.65
C LYS A 116 -2.01 -7.44 -3.19
N VAL A 117 -2.44 -7.62 -4.42
CA VAL A 117 -3.60 -6.92 -4.96
C VAL A 117 -4.76 -7.90 -4.90
N VAL A 118 -5.86 -7.49 -4.31
CA VAL A 118 -7.05 -8.32 -4.19
C VAL A 118 -8.03 -7.94 -5.28
N LEU A 119 -8.34 -8.90 -6.13
CA LEU A 119 -9.36 -8.74 -7.18
C LEU A 119 -10.62 -9.45 -6.72
N THR A 120 -11.68 -8.70 -6.47
CA THR A 120 -12.97 -9.26 -6.06
C THR A 120 -13.90 -9.24 -7.25
N VAL A 121 -14.43 -10.41 -7.59
CA VAL A 121 -15.28 -10.60 -8.77
C VAL A 121 -16.49 -11.45 -8.42
N SER A 122 -17.55 -11.33 -9.21
CA SER A 122 -18.73 -12.17 -9.01
C SER A 122 -18.55 -13.56 -9.64
N SER A 123 -17.75 -13.63 -10.71
CA SER A 123 -17.41 -14.89 -11.36
C SER A 123 -16.15 -14.68 -12.19
N ILE A 124 -15.49 -15.78 -12.55
CA ILE A 124 -14.28 -15.71 -13.36
C ILE A 124 -14.12 -16.99 -14.17
N SER A 125 -13.78 -16.84 -15.44
CA SER A 125 -13.47 -17.98 -16.29
C SER A 125 -12.05 -18.45 -16.05
N LYS A 126 -11.77 -19.68 -16.45
CA LYS A 126 -10.43 -20.24 -16.33
C LYS A 126 -9.43 -19.50 -17.23
N GLU A 127 -9.89 -19.06 -18.40
CA GLU A 127 -9.04 -18.27 -19.31
C GLU A 127 -8.60 -16.97 -18.67
N THR A 128 -9.54 -16.23 -18.06
CA THR A 128 -9.25 -14.99 -17.37
C THR A 128 -8.29 -15.24 -16.21
N GLN A 129 -8.53 -16.28 -15.43
CA GLN A 129 -7.66 -16.63 -14.32
C GLN A 129 -6.24 -16.92 -14.78
N ASN A 130 -6.09 -17.68 -15.87
CA ASN A 130 -4.78 -17.97 -16.43
C ASN A 130 -4.07 -16.72 -16.91
N ASN A 131 -4.80 -15.82 -17.57
CA ASN A 131 -4.22 -14.56 -18.05
C ASN A 131 -3.77 -13.66 -16.90
N LEU A 132 -4.56 -13.61 -15.84
CA LEU A 132 -4.20 -12.86 -14.64
C LEU A 132 -2.97 -13.45 -13.97
N ASP A 133 -2.91 -14.77 -13.84
CA ASP A 133 -1.77 -15.44 -13.23
C ASP A 133 -0.49 -15.17 -14.01
N LYS A 134 -0.55 -15.18 -15.33
CA LYS A 134 0.62 -14.89 -16.16
C LYS A 134 1.10 -13.45 -15.98
N ALA A 135 0.18 -12.52 -15.85
CA ALA A 135 0.52 -11.09 -15.77
C ALA A 135 0.99 -10.68 -14.38
N LEU A 136 0.35 -11.18 -13.33
CA LEU A 136 0.55 -10.68 -11.98
C LEU A 136 1.17 -11.70 -11.02
N GLY A 137 1.01 -12.98 -11.32
CA GLY A 137 1.62 -14.05 -10.52
C GLY A 137 1.25 -13.97 -9.04
N SER A 138 2.25 -14.05 -8.19
CA SER A 138 2.05 -14.09 -6.74
C SER A 138 1.58 -12.77 -6.13
N ALA A 139 1.59 -11.69 -6.91
CA ALA A 139 1.08 -10.40 -6.42
C ALA A 139 -0.44 -10.33 -6.38
N LEU A 140 -1.13 -11.31 -6.95
CA LEU A 140 -2.58 -11.29 -7.09
C LEU A 140 -3.26 -12.29 -6.17
N ARG A 141 -4.36 -11.87 -5.56
CA ARG A 141 -5.30 -12.76 -4.86
C ARG A 141 -6.69 -12.50 -5.42
N ILE A 142 -7.36 -13.57 -5.85
CA ILE A 142 -8.70 -13.48 -6.43
C ILE A 142 -9.72 -13.92 -5.38
N VAL A 143 -10.75 -13.11 -5.19
CA VAL A 143 -11.87 -13.40 -4.29
C VAL A 143 -13.14 -13.40 -5.11
N ILE A 144 -13.90 -14.48 -5.02
CA ILE A 144 -15.19 -14.61 -5.70
C ILE A 144 -16.29 -14.39 -4.66
N GLN A 145 -17.17 -13.45 -4.96
CA GLN A 145 -18.14 -13.02 -3.98
C GLN A 145 -19.58 -13.03 -4.49
#